data_0b93525c4251ba87951163cf7b5500f8
#
_entry.id   0b93525c4251ba87951163cf7b5500f8
#
_cell.length_a   1.000
_cell.length_b   1.000
_cell.length_c   1.000
_cell.angle_alpha   90.00
_cell.angle_beta   90.00
_cell.angle_gamma   90.00
#
_symmetry.space_group_name_H-M   'P 1'
#
loop_
_entity.id
_entity.type
_entity.pdbx_description
1 polymer ?
#
loop_
_entity_poly.entity_id
_entity_poly.type
_entity_poly.pdbx_seq_one_letter_code
_entity_poly.pdbx_strand_id
1 'polypeptide(L)'
;MTNIVSEGVISNSMDHLLDHKVNRMVILRPKLNPAQIQKAMGMVHSYLGNGYDFSFDFNDAATQVCTEIIYRAFNGVGGIEFQLRKRVGNMTLSADDICNNALETSQMDVIALIVEDEFRPNRARLVTDHRSREILKKLLE
;
A
#
# COMPACT_ATOMS: atom_id res chain seq x y z
N MET A 1 16.82 7.22 21.57
CA MET A 1 15.69 6.49 20.98
C MET A 1 15.11 7.31 19.85
N THR A 2 15.38 6.93 18.63
CA THR A 2 14.68 7.49 17.49
C THR A 2 13.22 7.03 17.59
N ASN A 3 12.36 7.95 17.89
CA ASN A 3 10.94 7.67 17.95
C ASN A 3 10.47 7.51 16.49
N ILE A 4 10.41 6.28 16.00
CA ILE A 4 9.96 5.94 14.63
C ILE A 4 8.65 6.65 14.32
N VAL A 5 7.88 6.91 15.32
CA VAL A 5 6.58 7.56 15.28
C VAL A 5 6.64 9.04 14.92
N SER A 6 7.80 9.68 15.06
CA SER A 6 7.97 11.12 14.78
C SER A 6 8.47 11.42 13.36
N GLU A 7 8.82 10.41 12.58
CA GLU A 7 9.41 10.62 11.26
C GLU A 7 8.40 11.11 10.22
N GLY A 8 7.12 10.77 10.37
CA GLY A 8 6.10 11.17 9.40
C GLY A 8 6.31 10.53 8.02
N VAL A 9 6.02 11.28 6.96
CA VAL A 9 6.17 10.83 5.59
C VAL A 9 7.60 11.03 5.12
N ILE A 10 8.29 9.94 4.81
CA ILE A 10 9.68 9.92 4.36
C ILE A 10 9.81 9.12 3.07
N SER A 11 10.92 9.31 2.37
CA SER A 11 11.28 8.54 1.17
C SER A 11 12.48 7.66 1.47
N ASN A 12 12.36 6.37 1.17
CA ASN A 12 13.43 5.40 1.34
C ASN A 12 13.60 4.57 0.06
N SER A 13 14.78 3.96 -0.08
CA SER A 13 15.02 3.00 -1.17
C SER A 13 14.33 1.66 -0.89
N MET A 14 14.07 0.91 -1.96
CA MET A 14 13.57 -0.47 -1.84
C MET A 14 14.57 -1.36 -1.09
N ASP A 15 15.86 -1.16 -1.31
CA ASP A 15 16.91 -1.92 -0.62
C ASP A 15 16.83 -1.71 0.90
N HIS A 16 16.64 -0.47 1.33
CA HIS A 16 16.46 -0.16 2.75
C HIS A 16 15.24 -0.88 3.34
N LEU A 17 14.13 -0.89 2.60
CA LEU A 17 12.92 -1.59 3.03
C LEU A 17 13.13 -3.10 3.14
N LEU A 18 13.85 -3.70 2.20
CA LEU A 18 14.10 -5.14 2.15
C LEU A 18 15.22 -5.61 3.10
N ASP A 19 16.03 -4.71 3.64
CA ASP A 19 17.02 -5.02 4.68
C ASP A 19 16.37 -5.43 6.00
N HIS A 20 15.12 -5.05 6.22
CA HIS A 20 14.34 -5.55 7.34
C HIS A 20 13.80 -6.96 7.03
N LYS A 21 13.52 -7.73 8.06
CA LYS A 21 12.90 -9.05 7.88
C LYS A 21 11.47 -8.86 7.37
N VAL A 22 11.29 -9.00 6.06
CA VAL A 22 9.99 -8.90 5.42
C VAL A 22 9.50 -10.30 5.10
N ASN A 23 8.47 -10.76 5.81
CA ASN A 23 7.85 -12.09 5.56
C ASN A 23 6.56 -11.99 4.76
N ARG A 24 6.01 -10.80 4.64
CA ARG A 24 4.78 -10.58 3.87
C ARG A 24 4.81 -9.22 3.19
N MET A 25 4.73 -9.22 1.88
CA MET A 25 4.66 -8.01 1.06
C MET A 25 3.85 -8.28 -0.19
N VAL A 26 3.07 -7.32 -0.60
CA VAL A 26 2.34 -7.35 -1.88
C VAL A 26 2.80 -6.17 -2.71
N ILE A 27 3.14 -6.42 -3.97
CA ILE A 27 3.47 -5.36 -4.93
C ILE A 27 2.36 -5.31 -5.97
N LEU A 28 1.67 -4.18 -6.00
CA LEU A 28 0.60 -3.90 -6.94
C LEU A 28 1.06 -2.85 -7.95
N ARG A 29 0.63 -3.01 -9.21
CA ARG A 29 0.88 -2.02 -10.25
C ARG A 29 -0.43 -1.49 -10.81
N PRO A 30 -0.76 -0.22 -10.59
CA PRO A 30 -1.91 0.40 -11.22
C PRO A 30 -1.79 0.40 -12.75
N LYS A 31 -2.88 0.10 -13.44
CA LYS A 31 -2.95 0.17 -14.91
C LYS A 31 -3.20 1.61 -15.34
N LEU A 32 -2.17 2.43 -15.30
CA LEU A 32 -2.22 3.85 -15.61
C LEU A 32 -1.26 4.17 -16.74
N ASN A 33 -1.59 5.20 -17.53
CA ASN A 33 -0.65 5.74 -18.51
C ASN A 33 0.44 6.60 -17.82
N PRO A 34 1.55 6.92 -18.53
CA PRO A 34 2.64 7.68 -17.91
C PRO A 34 2.23 9.03 -17.33
N ALA A 35 1.30 9.75 -17.95
CA ALA A 35 0.83 11.04 -17.45
C ALA A 35 0.06 10.88 -16.12
N GLN A 36 -0.76 9.85 -16.00
CA GLN A 36 -1.50 9.55 -14.78
C GLN A 36 -0.56 9.12 -13.65
N ILE A 37 0.45 8.31 -13.96
CA ILE A 37 1.48 7.91 -12.99
C ILE A 37 2.25 9.12 -12.49
N GLN A 38 2.65 10.01 -13.39
CA GLN A 38 3.38 11.23 -13.04
C GLN A 38 2.55 12.12 -12.12
N LYS A 39 1.27 12.29 -12.40
CA LYS A 39 0.35 13.05 -11.55
C LYS A 39 0.23 12.42 -10.15
N ALA A 40 0.04 11.11 -10.07
CA ALA A 40 -0.06 10.40 -8.79
C ALA A 40 1.23 10.51 -7.99
N MET A 41 2.39 10.34 -8.64
CA MET A 41 3.69 10.47 -7.98
C MET A 41 3.97 11.90 -7.51
N GLY A 42 3.53 12.90 -8.28
CA GLY A 42 3.58 14.30 -7.85
C GLY A 42 2.79 14.53 -6.56
N MET A 43 1.62 13.94 -6.46
CA MET A 43 0.79 13.99 -5.25
C MET A 43 1.50 13.32 -4.07
N VAL A 44 2.06 12.13 -4.27
CA VAL A 44 2.83 11.42 -3.23
C VAL A 44 3.99 12.27 -2.72
N HIS A 45 4.76 12.86 -3.62
CA HIS A 45 5.89 13.72 -3.25
C HIS A 45 5.48 14.98 -2.48
N SER A 46 4.27 15.50 -2.74
CA SER A 46 3.76 16.68 -2.02
C SER A 46 3.54 16.43 -0.53
N TYR A 47 3.41 15.16 -0.12
CA TYR A 47 3.22 14.80 1.28
C TYR A 47 4.52 14.54 2.05
N LEU A 48 5.67 14.53 1.38
CA LEU A 48 6.96 14.36 2.06
C LEU A 48 7.13 15.41 3.16
N GLY A 49 7.51 14.96 4.35
CA GLY A 49 7.67 15.81 5.52
C GLY A 49 6.42 16.01 6.36
N ASN A 50 5.25 15.58 5.90
CA ASN A 50 4.03 15.63 6.71
C ASN A 50 4.14 14.68 7.92
N GLY A 51 3.53 15.06 9.03
CA GLY A 51 3.48 14.24 10.23
C GLY A 51 2.64 12.96 10.05
N TYR A 52 2.83 12.02 10.95
CA TYR A 52 2.03 10.80 10.99
C TYR A 52 0.68 11.07 11.67
N ASP A 53 -0.40 10.55 11.08
CA ASP A 53 -1.75 10.68 11.62
C ASP A 53 -2.07 9.52 12.58
N PHE A 54 -1.95 9.80 13.88
CA PHE A 54 -2.29 8.83 14.93
C PHE A 54 -3.79 8.65 15.12
N SER A 55 -4.60 9.60 14.69
CA SER A 55 -6.05 9.52 14.81
C SER A 55 -6.69 8.74 13.65
N PHE A 56 -5.94 8.45 12.60
CA PHE A 56 -6.42 7.81 11.37
C PHE A 56 -7.61 8.56 10.77
N ASP A 57 -7.55 9.89 10.80
CA ASP A 57 -8.59 10.75 10.25
C ASP A 57 -8.23 11.21 8.83
N PHE A 58 -8.85 10.61 7.83
CA PHE A 58 -8.62 10.94 6.42
C PHE A 58 -9.10 12.34 6.02
N ASN A 59 -9.74 13.09 6.92
CA ASN A 59 -10.12 14.47 6.67
C ASN A 59 -9.01 15.47 6.97
N ASP A 60 -8.02 15.07 7.77
CA ASP A 60 -6.87 15.91 8.08
C ASP A 60 -5.74 15.69 7.08
N ALA A 61 -5.53 16.67 6.21
CA ALA A 61 -4.48 16.59 5.19
C ALA A 61 -3.08 16.97 5.70
N ALA A 62 -2.96 17.43 6.95
CA ALA A 62 -1.68 17.83 7.54
C ALA A 62 -0.88 16.65 8.08
N THR A 63 -1.55 15.57 8.44
CA THR A 63 -0.95 14.32 8.92
C THR A 63 -1.43 13.14 8.08
N GLN A 64 -0.59 12.13 7.88
CA GLN A 64 -0.87 11.05 6.94
C GLN A 64 -0.60 9.68 7.55
N VAL A 65 -1.44 8.70 7.20
CA VAL A 65 -1.12 7.28 7.31
C VAL A 65 -0.74 6.75 5.92
N CYS A 66 -0.02 5.64 5.87
CA CYS A 66 0.51 5.10 4.60
C CYS A 66 -0.59 4.82 3.57
N THR A 67 -1.72 4.26 3.99
CA THR A 67 -2.86 3.96 3.09
C THR A 67 -3.57 5.21 2.62
N GLU A 68 -3.55 6.28 3.41
CA GLU A 68 -4.12 7.56 3.04
C GLU A 68 -3.36 8.21 1.88
N ILE A 69 -2.03 8.10 1.87
CA ILE A 69 -1.22 8.58 0.76
C ILE A 69 -1.61 7.87 -0.54
N ILE A 70 -1.81 6.56 -0.48
CA ILE A 70 -2.27 5.77 -1.63
C ILE A 70 -3.66 6.24 -2.07
N TYR A 71 -4.57 6.43 -1.13
CA TYR A 71 -5.91 6.92 -1.43
C TYR A 71 -5.87 8.28 -2.13
N ARG A 72 -5.16 9.24 -1.57
CA ARG A 72 -5.09 10.60 -2.11
C ARG A 72 -4.40 10.65 -3.48
N ALA A 73 -3.39 9.80 -3.69
CA ALA A 73 -2.65 9.79 -4.95
C ALA A 73 -3.40 9.12 -6.09
N PHE A 74 -4.14 8.05 -5.81
CA PHE A 74 -4.69 7.17 -6.85
C PHE A 74 -6.21 7.17 -6.95
N ASN A 75 -6.94 7.56 -5.93
CA ASN A 75 -8.40 7.56 -6.00
C ASN A 75 -8.91 8.53 -7.06
N GLY A 76 -9.73 8.04 -7.98
CA GLY A 76 -10.26 8.82 -9.09
C GLY A 76 -9.31 8.94 -10.28
N VAL A 77 -8.15 8.30 -10.25
CA VAL A 77 -7.17 8.33 -11.35
C VAL A 77 -7.34 7.07 -12.20
N GLY A 78 -7.58 7.24 -13.51
CA GLY A 78 -7.68 6.12 -14.45
C GLY A 78 -8.75 5.08 -14.14
N GLY A 79 -9.81 5.47 -13.44
CA GLY A 79 -10.88 4.58 -13.04
C GLY A 79 -10.63 3.83 -11.72
N ILE A 80 -9.51 4.09 -11.05
CA ILE A 80 -9.26 3.53 -9.72
C ILE A 80 -10.14 4.24 -8.71
N GLU A 81 -10.94 3.49 -7.98
CA GLU A 81 -11.78 4.02 -6.90
C GLU A 81 -11.68 3.10 -5.69
N PHE A 82 -11.29 3.66 -4.57
CA PHE A 82 -11.25 2.96 -3.29
C PHE A 82 -12.46 3.34 -2.47
N GLN A 83 -13.07 2.37 -1.83
CA GLN A 83 -14.17 2.60 -0.89
C GLN A 83 -13.64 2.67 0.53
N LEU A 84 -13.81 3.84 1.14
CA LEU A 84 -13.47 4.01 2.55
C LEU A 84 -14.49 3.25 3.41
N ARG A 85 -14.01 2.65 4.48
CA ARG A 85 -14.85 1.96 5.46
C ARG A 85 -14.76 2.64 6.82
N LYS A 86 -15.89 2.74 7.49
CA LYS A 86 -15.93 3.29 8.83
C LYS A 86 -15.37 2.29 9.84
N ARG A 87 -14.30 2.70 10.52
CA ARG A 87 -13.68 1.93 11.60
C ARG A 87 -13.42 2.86 12.78
N VAL A 88 -13.87 2.47 13.97
CA VAL A 88 -13.70 3.24 15.21
C VAL A 88 -14.11 4.72 15.03
N GLY A 89 -15.22 4.94 14.31
CA GLY A 89 -15.77 6.29 14.09
C GLY A 89 -15.17 7.06 12.91
N ASN A 90 -14.07 6.61 12.32
CA ASN A 90 -13.40 7.29 11.20
C ASN A 90 -13.53 6.51 9.90
N MET A 91 -13.61 7.24 8.78
CA MET A 91 -13.54 6.66 7.44
C MET A 91 -12.08 6.32 7.14
N THR A 92 -11.79 5.05 6.84
CA THR A 92 -10.43 4.54 6.67
C THR A 92 -10.31 3.60 5.48
N LEU A 93 -9.07 3.39 5.05
CA LEU A 93 -8.71 2.41 4.04
C LEU A 93 -7.58 1.55 4.62
N SER A 94 -7.79 0.24 4.70
CA SER A 94 -6.75 -0.68 5.14
C SER A 94 -5.93 -1.21 3.97
N ALA A 95 -4.76 -1.79 4.25
CA ALA A 95 -3.97 -2.48 3.23
C ALA A 95 -4.77 -3.63 2.59
N ASP A 96 -5.55 -4.36 3.38
CA ASP A 96 -6.41 -5.43 2.87
C ASP A 96 -7.49 -4.90 1.94
N ASP A 97 -8.05 -3.72 2.22
CA ASP A 97 -9.03 -3.08 1.33
C ASP A 97 -8.42 -2.76 -0.04
N ILE A 98 -7.17 -2.30 -0.07
CA ILE A 98 -6.44 -2.02 -1.31
C ILE A 98 -6.21 -3.32 -2.09
N CYS A 99 -5.78 -4.37 -1.41
CA CYS A 99 -5.56 -5.69 -2.03
C CYS A 99 -6.87 -6.29 -2.57
N ASN A 100 -7.95 -6.20 -1.80
CA ASN A 100 -9.27 -6.66 -2.26
C ASN A 100 -9.73 -5.88 -3.49
N ASN A 101 -9.51 -4.57 -3.51
CA ASN A 101 -9.81 -3.74 -4.69
C ASN A 101 -9.04 -4.23 -5.92
N ALA A 102 -7.75 -4.54 -5.77
CA ALA A 102 -6.92 -5.08 -6.85
C ALA A 102 -7.43 -6.43 -7.36
N LEU A 103 -7.97 -7.28 -6.48
CA LEU A 103 -8.52 -8.59 -6.85
C LEU A 103 -9.90 -8.49 -7.50
N GLU A 104 -10.73 -7.58 -7.03
CA GLU A 104 -12.12 -7.43 -7.49
C GLU A 104 -12.23 -6.63 -8.79
N THR A 105 -11.26 -5.76 -9.05
CA THR A 105 -11.24 -4.91 -10.24
C THR A 105 -10.09 -5.30 -11.16
N SER A 106 -10.12 -4.85 -12.40
CA SER A 106 -9.00 -5.02 -13.33
C SER A 106 -8.08 -3.80 -13.37
N GLN A 107 -8.17 -2.91 -12.38
CA GLN A 107 -7.44 -1.64 -12.36
C GLN A 107 -6.00 -1.75 -11.87
N MET A 108 -5.65 -2.84 -11.20
CA MET A 108 -4.29 -3.09 -10.71
C MET A 108 -3.88 -4.53 -10.94
N ASP A 109 -2.61 -4.72 -11.29
CA ASP A 109 -2.00 -6.04 -11.40
C ASP A 109 -1.27 -6.41 -10.11
N VAL A 110 -1.37 -7.67 -9.71
CA VAL A 110 -0.53 -8.23 -8.64
C VAL A 110 0.80 -8.65 -9.29
N ILE A 111 1.84 -7.87 -9.05
CA ILE A 111 3.14 -8.07 -9.70
C ILE A 111 3.98 -9.11 -8.96
N ALA A 112 3.98 -9.06 -7.64
CA ALA A 112 4.77 -9.95 -6.81
C ALA A 112 4.19 -10.06 -5.40
N LEU A 113 4.49 -11.18 -4.78
CA LEU A 113 4.23 -11.43 -3.36
C LEU A 113 5.50 -11.92 -2.68
N ILE A 114 5.72 -11.46 -1.47
CA ILE A 114 6.62 -12.10 -0.53
C ILE A 114 5.73 -12.74 0.53
N VAL A 115 5.84 -14.05 0.71
CA VAL A 115 5.05 -14.83 1.66
C VAL A 115 5.95 -15.75 2.46
N GLU A 116 5.52 -16.09 3.66
CA GLU A 116 6.25 -17.08 4.48
C GLU A 116 6.29 -18.43 3.79
N ASP A 117 7.45 -19.09 3.88
CA ASP A 117 7.60 -20.45 3.36
C ASP A 117 7.02 -21.45 4.38
N GLU A 118 5.99 -22.18 3.97
CA GLU A 118 5.32 -23.17 4.81
C GLU A 118 6.25 -24.30 5.26
N PHE A 119 7.27 -24.61 4.45
CA PHE A 119 8.19 -25.73 4.68
C PHE A 119 9.48 -25.33 5.34
N ARG A 120 9.79 -24.04 5.40
CA ARG A 120 11.06 -23.52 5.94
C ARG A 120 10.79 -22.40 6.94
N PRO A 121 10.79 -22.69 8.25
CA PRO A 121 10.59 -21.67 9.27
C PRO A 121 11.59 -20.51 9.12
N ASN A 122 11.13 -19.29 9.33
CA ASN A 122 11.93 -18.07 9.22
C ASN A 122 12.45 -17.74 7.82
N ARG A 123 11.85 -18.31 6.77
CA ARG A 123 12.15 -17.97 5.38
C ARG A 123 10.90 -17.49 4.67
N ALA A 124 11.09 -16.55 3.78
CA ALA A 124 10.06 -16.06 2.88
C ALA A 124 10.39 -16.47 1.44
N ARG A 125 9.37 -16.63 0.62
CA ARG A 125 9.53 -16.90 -0.81
C ARG A 125 8.92 -15.77 -1.63
N LEU A 126 9.52 -15.50 -2.77
CA LEU A 126 9.03 -14.53 -3.75
C LEU A 126 8.19 -15.27 -4.81
N VAL A 127 6.98 -14.78 -5.05
CA VAL A 127 6.08 -15.29 -6.09
C VAL A 127 5.82 -14.17 -7.09
N THR A 128 6.19 -14.39 -8.35
CA THR A 128 6.08 -13.38 -9.42
C THR A 128 5.25 -13.86 -10.62
N ASP A 129 4.75 -15.08 -10.59
CA ASP A 129 3.98 -15.67 -11.68
C ASP A 129 2.45 -15.50 -11.47
N HIS A 130 1.66 -16.12 -12.33
CA HIS A 130 0.20 -16.08 -12.28
C HIS A 130 -0.41 -16.59 -10.96
N ARG A 131 0.33 -17.37 -10.16
CA ARG A 131 -0.13 -17.86 -8.87
C ARG A 131 -0.19 -16.78 -7.80
N SER A 132 0.48 -15.64 -8.01
CA SER A 132 0.52 -14.54 -7.05
C SER A 132 -0.88 -14.05 -6.69
N ARG A 133 -1.74 -13.91 -7.68
CA ARG A 133 -3.12 -13.46 -7.48
C ARG A 133 -3.94 -14.46 -6.65
N GLU A 134 -3.80 -15.75 -6.93
CA GLU A 134 -4.50 -16.81 -6.20
C GLU A 134 -4.02 -16.93 -4.75
N ILE A 135 -2.71 -16.80 -4.53
CA ILE A 135 -2.13 -16.81 -3.18
C ILE A 135 -2.63 -15.60 -2.40
N LEU A 136 -2.62 -14.42 -2.99
CA LEU A 136 -3.13 -13.20 -2.34
C LEU A 136 -4.59 -13.37 -1.92
N LYS A 137 -5.42 -13.91 -2.80
CA LYS A 137 -6.83 -14.17 -2.51
C LYS A 137 -7.01 -15.04 -1.28
N LYS A 138 -6.22 -16.10 -1.16
CA LYS A 138 -6.26 -16.99 0.02
C LYS A 138 -5.81 -16.30 1.30
N LEU A 139 -4.81 -15.41 1.21
CA LEU A 139 -4.31 -14.68 2.38
C LEU A 139 -5.34 -13.68 2.93
N LEU A 140 -6.28 -13.23 2.12
CA LEU A 140 -7.31 -12.25 2.49
C LEU A 140 -8.62 -12.89 2.95
N GLU A 141 -8.74 -14.21 2.84
CA GLU A 141 -9.94 -14.95 3.31
C GLU A 141 -10.02 -15.06 4.84
#